data_08ed935c54817364ee5ccbcb60624edb
#
_entry.id   08ed935c54817364ee5ccbcb60624edb
#
_cell.length_a   1.000
_cell.length_b   1.000
_cell.length_c   1.000
_cell.angle_alpha   90.00
_cell.angle_beta   90.00
_cell.angle_gamma   90.00
#
_symmetry.space_group_name_H-M   'P 1'
#
loop_
_entity.id
_entity.type
_entity.pdbx_description
1 polymer ?
#
loop_
_entity_poly.entity_id
_entity_poly.type
_entity_poly.pdbx_seq_one_letter_code
_entity_poly.pdbx_strand_id
1 'polypeptide(L)'
;MSAHDDASTATAPTTPPEGAAVVRPARPEDLPRVAELAAEHAAYEKAAPPRPDLAEALGPLLFGAPEPRLRCLVAELPDGSLAGYATCAPEVSTWAAAEYLHMDCLYLTESARGHGLGALLMSAVRAEARALGLAHVEWQTPDWNTSAMRFYARLGATPKPKARYTWRAAD
;
A
#
# COMPACT_ATOMS: atom_id res chain seq x y z
N MET A 1 31.48 -40.77 1.54
CA MET A 1 30.39 -40.55 0.58
C MET A 1 29.09 -40.57 1.40
N SER A 2 28.62 -39.42 1.81
CA SER A 2 27.34 -39.28 2.51
C SER A 2 26.69 -38.00 1.98
N ALA A 3 25.63 -38.16 1.23
CA ALA A 3 24.81 -37.10 0.72
C ALA A 3 23.94 -36.54 1.87
N HIS A 4 23.98 -35.26 2.11
CA HIS A 4 22.99 -34.55 2.93
C HIS A 4 21.88 -34.05 1.99
N ASP A 5 20.71 -34.66 2.13
CA ASP A 5 19.44 -34.12 1.61
C ASP A 5 19.05 -32.88 2.42
N ASP A 6 19.10 -31.72 1.78
CA ASP A 6 18.60 -30.48 2.30
C ASP A 6 17.13 -30.34 1.85
N ALA A 7 16.21 -30.81 2.70
CA ALA A 7 14.78 -30.65 2.47
C ALA A 7 14.36 -29.22 2.75
N SER A 8 14.27 -28.42 1.68
CA SER A 8 13.66 -27.08 1.68
C SER A 8 12.18 -27.21 2.07
N THR A 9 11.87 -26.93 3.34
CA THR A 9 10.49 -26.80 3.83
C THR A 9 9.87 -25.52 3.31
N ALA A 10 9.15 -25.61 2.20
CA ALA A 10 8.26 -24.56 1.74
C ALA A 10 7.13 -24.39 2.79
N THR A 11 7.17 -23.29 3.53
CA THR A 11 6.10 -22.92 4.47
C THR A 11 4.83 -22.61 3.65
N ALA A 12 3.82 -23.45 3.77
CA ALA A 12 2.51 -23.24 3.16
C ALA A 12 1.89 -21.92 3.68
N PRO A 13 1.14 -21.18 2.83
CA PRO A 13 0.46 -19.97 3.26
C PRO A 13 -0.55 -20.31 4.35
N THR A 14 -0.34 -19.77 5.54
CA THR A 14 -1.26 -19.92 6.68
C THR A 14 -2.56 -19.19 6.35
N THR A 15 -3.65 -19.91 6.18
CA THR A 15 -4.99 -19.33 6.06
C THR A 15 -5.28 -18.55 7.35
N PRO A 16 -5.71 -17.28 7.27
CA PRO A 16 -6.09 -16.52 8.46
C PRO A 16 -7.20 -17.24 9.23
N PRO A 17 -7.24 -17.12 10.56
CA PRO A 17 -8.33 -17.68 11.36
C PRO A 17 -9.67 -17.06 10.94
N GLU A 18 -10.73 -17.88 10.91
CA GLU A 18 -12.09 -17.39 10.65
C GLU A 18 -12.42 -16.24 11.61
N GLY A 19 -12.92 -15.12 11.06
CA GLY A 19 -13.25 -13.91 11.82
C GLY A 19 -12.08 -12.94 12.04
N ALA A 20 -10.93 -13.11 11.39
CA ALA A 20 -9.86 -12.11 11.39
C ALA A 20 -9.97 -11.15 10.19
N ALA A 21 -9.60 -9.88 10.41
CA ALA A 21 -9.44 -8.94 9.31
C ALA A 21 -8.27 -9.40 8.40
N VAL A 22 -8.42 -9.22 7.10
CA VAL A 22 -7.44 -9.65 6.09
C VAL A 22 -6.99 -8.49 5.22
N VAL A 23 -5.77 -8.58 4.69
CA VAL A 23 -5.30 -7.69 3.62
C VAL A 23 -5.20 -8.50 2.34
N ARG A 24 -5.82 -7.99 1.28
CA ARG A 24 -5.86 -8.64 -0.04
C ARG A 24 -5.73 -7.61 -1.17
N PRO A 25 -5.38 -8.03 -2.39
CA PRO A 25 -5.52 -7.18 -3.57
C PRO A 25 -6.96 -6.69 -3.74
N ALA A 26 -7.11 -5.44 -4.17
CA ALA A 26 -8.41 -4.89 -4.51
C ALA A 26 -9.00 -5.59 -5.73
N ARG A 27 -10.33 -5.62 -5.80
CA ARG A 27 -11.14 -6.12 -6.91
C ARG A 27 -11.91 -4.96 -7.56
N PRO A 28 -12.43 -5.09 -8.77
CA PRO A 28 -13.21 -4.02 -9.41
C PRO A 28 -14.39 -3.54 -8.55
N GLU A 29 -15.06 -4.44 -7.85
CA GLU A 29 -16.18 -4.12 -6.96
C GLU A 29 -15.79 -3.31 -5.71
N ASP A 30 -14.52 -3.29 -5.34
CA ASP A 30 -14.02 -2.52 -4.19
C ASP A 30 -13.84 -1.02 -4.52
N LEU A 31 -13.73 -0.66 -5.81
CA LEU A 31 -13.34 0.69 -6.21
C LEU A 31 -14.23 1.81 -5.68
N PRO A 32 -15.58 1.67 -5.61
CA PRO A 32 -16.40 2.69 -4.97
C PRO A 32 -15.97 2.98 -3.53
N ARG A 33 -15.73 1.92 -2.73
CA ARG A 33 -15.29 2.10 -1.34
C ARG A 33 -13.85 2.60 -1.24
N VAL A 34 -12.97 2.18 -2.13
CA VAL A 34 -11.59 2.70 -2.22
C VAL A 34 -11.61 4.21 -2.51
N ALA A 35 -12.49 4.68 -3.40
CA ALA A 35 -12.62 6.12 -3.68
C ALA A 35 -13.12 6.91 -2.46
N GLU A 36 -14.07 6.38 -1.69
CA GLU A 36 -14.51 6.97 -0.42
C GLU A 36 -13.35 7.03 0.60
N LEU A 37 -12.61 5.94 0.77
CA LEU A 37 -11.44 5.90 1.65
C LEU A 37 -10.35 6.89 1.21
N ALA A 38 -10.17 7.10 -0.09
CA ALA A 38 -9.26 8.11 -0.61
C ALA A 38 -9.73 9.54 -0.30
N ALA A 39 -11.04 9.79 -0.33
CA ALA A 39 -11.59 11.08 0.09
C ALA A 39 -11.43 11.32 1.61
N GLU A 40 -11.68 10.31 2.42
CA GLU A 40 -11.41 10.34 3.87
C GLU A 40 -9.91 10.60 4.15
N HIS A 41 -9.01 9.96 3.40
CA HIS A 41 -7.57 10.15 3.50
C HIS A 41 -7.15 11.58 3.15
N ALA A 42 -7.64 12.11 2.02
CA ALA A 42 -7.37 13.48 1.61
C ALA A 42 -7.85 14.49 2.66
N ALA A 43 -9.04 14.30 3.22
CA ALA A 43 -9.56 15.12 4.30
C ALA A 43 -8.69 15.04 5.56
N TYR A 44 -8.23 13.85 5.94
CA TYR A 44 -7.31 13.64 7.06
C TYR A 44 -5.98 14.37 6.85
N GLU A 45 -5.42 14.33 5.65
CA GLU A 45 -4.17 15.02 5.29
C GLU A 45 -4.37 16.52 4.98
N LYS A 46 -5.58 17.05 5.08
CA LYS A 46 -5.93 18.46 4.74
C LYS A 46 -5.56 18.80 3.30
N ALA A 47 -5.61 17.81 2.42
CA ALA A 47 -5.38 17.92 1.00
C ALA A 47 -6.68 18.25 0.25
N ALA A 48 -6.55 18.65 -1.03
CA ALA A 48 -7.71 18.80 -1.90
C ALA A 48 -8.43 17.45 -2.08
N PRO A 49 -9.77 17.46 -2.20
CA PRO A 49 -10.52 16.22 -2.43
C PRO A 49 -10.09 15.57 -3.75
N PRO A 50 -10.15 14.24 -3.84
CA PRO A 50 -9.89 13.55 -5.10
C PRO A 50 -10.93 13.91 -6.16
N ARG A 51 -10.64 13.55 -7.43
CA ARG A 51 -11.58 13.75 -8.54
C ARG A 51 -12.90 12.99 -8.29
N PRO A 52 -14.06 13.53 -8.72
CA PRO A 52 -15.37 12.92 -8.44
C PRO A 52 -15.56 11.52 -9.04
N ASP A 53 -14.91 11.23 -10.18
CA ASP A 53 -14.93 9.97 -10.92
C ASP A 53 -13.72 9.07 -10.58
N LEU A 54 -13.18 9.16 -9.37
CA LEU A 54 -11.98 8.42 -8.97
C LEU A 54 -12.13 6.91 -9.13
N ALA A 55 -13.26 6.33 -8.74
CA ALA A 55 -13.50 4.88 -8.84
C ALA A 55 -13.36 4.40 -10.28
N GLU A 56 -13.99 5.11 -11.24
CA GLU A 56 -13.93 4.78 -12.67
C GLU A 56 -12.52 4.99 -13.23
N ALA A 57 -11.85 6.07 -12.83
CA ALA A 57 -10.51 6.41 -13.31
C ALA A 57 -9.41 5.44 -12.80
N LEU A 58 -9.60 4.81 -11.64
CA LEU A 58 -8.68 3.81 -11.10
C LEU A 58 -8.75 2.47 -11.84
N GLY A 59 -9.92 2.10 -12.38
CA GLY A 59 -10.14 0.82 -13.02
C GLY A 59 -9.08 0.46 -14.07
N PRO A 60 -8.85 1.29 -15.09
CA PRO A 60 -7.83 1.04 -16.12
C PRO A 60 -6.40 0.95 -15.57
N LEU A 61 -6.07 1.69 -14.51
CA LEU A 61 -4.74 1.67 -13.89
C LEU A 61 -4.47 0.37 -13.11
N LEU A 62 -5.52 -0.18 -12.49
CA LEU A 62 -5.42 -1.37 -11.64
C LEU A 62 -5.67 -2.67 -12.40
N PHE A 63 -6.53 -2.65 -13.43
CA PHE A 63 -7.02 -3.86 -14.08
C PHE A 63 -6.92 -3.83 -15.62
N GLY A 64 -6.51 -2.71 -16.22
CA GLY A 64 -6.54 -2.50 -17.67
C GLY A 64 -5.45 -3.21 -18.46
N ALA A 65 -4.48 -3.85 -17.82
CA ALA A 65 -3.37 -4.54 -18.45
C ALA A 65 -2.90 -5.74 -17.62
N PRO A 66 -2.24 -6.74 -18.23
CA PRO A 66 -1.63 -7.86 -17.48
C PRO A 66 -0.63 -7.40 -16.43
N GLU A 67 0.16 -6.36 -16.73
CA GLU A 67 1.04 -5.68 -15.79
C GLU A 67 0.40 -4.33 -15.39
N PRO A 68 -0.30 -4.27 -14.26
CA PRO A 68 -0.99 -3.05 -13.85
C PRO A 68 0.01 -1.95 -13.49
N ARG A 69 -0.30 -0.71 -13.87
CA ARG A 69 0.51 0.47 -13.55
C ARG A 69 0.42 0.87 -12.09
N LEU A 70 -0.68 0.51 -11.43
CA LEU A 70 -0.94 0.76 -10.01
C LEU A 70 -1.41 -0.54 -9.38
N ARG A 71 -1.01 -0.79 -8.15
CA ARG A 71 -1.51 -1.87 -7.30
C ARG A 71 -2.28 -1.29 -6.14
N CYS A 72 -3.37 -1.91 -5.77
CA CYS A 72 -4.18 -1.52 -4.61
C CYS A 72 -4.39 -2.74 -3.71
N LEU A 73 -4.09 -2.57 -2.44
CA LEU A 73 -4.35 -3.53 -1.37
C LEU A 73 -5.44 -2.96 -0.47
N VAL A 74 -6.36 -3.77 -0.02
CA VAL A 74 -7.46 -3.37 0.86
C VAL A 74 -7.41 -4.15 2.17
N ALA A 75 -7.77 -3.48 3.25
CA ALA A 75 -7.97 -4.10 4.56
C ALA A 75 -9.47 -4.39 4.74
N GLU A 76 -9.83 -5.66 4.65
CA GLU A 76 -11.19 -6.17 4.78
C GLU A 76 -11.42 -6.67 6.20
N LEU A 77 -12.48 -6.19 6.84
CA LEU A 77 -12.94 -6.64 8.16
C LEU A 77 -13.72 -7.95 8.05
N PRO A 78 -13.97 -8.65 9.18
CA PRO A 78 -14.69 -9.93 9.17
C PRO A 78 -16.11 -9.86 8.61
N ASP A 79 -16.74 -8.70 8.63
CA ASP A 79 -18.07 -8.45 8.06
C ASP A 79 -18.05 -8.14 6.56
N GLY A 80 -16.86 -8.17 5.93
CA GLY A 80 -16.66 -7.86 4.51
C GLY A 80 -16.52 -6.36 4.20
N SER A 81 -16.66 -5.48 5.17
CA SER A 81 -16.45 -4.05 4.96
C SER A 81 -14.97 -3.70 4.81
N LEU A 82 -14.66 -2.69 3.98
CA LEU A 82 -13.29 -2.22 3.82
C LEU A 82 -13.00 -1.07 4.77
N ALA A 83 -11.99 -1.26 5.60
CA ALA A 83 -11.56 -0.31 6.63
C ALA A 83 -10.30 0.48 6.26
N GLY A 84 -9.65 0.16 5.14
CA GLY A 84 -8.46 0.86 4.71
C GLY A 84 -7.90 0.34 3.40
N TYR A 85 -6.90 1.04 2.88
CA TYR A 85 -6.25 0.69 1.62
C TYR A 85 -4.80 1.16 1.59
N ALA A 86 -4.03 0.57 0.68
CA ALA A 86 -2.72 1.07 0.27
C ALA A 86 -2.60 0.97 -1.25
N THR A 87 -1.97 1.96 -1.86
CA THR A 87 -1.63 1.92 -3.29
C THR A 87 -0.14 2.03 -3.49
N CYS A 88 0.39 1.31 -4.48
CA CYS A 88 1.81 1.32 -4.80
C CYS A 88 2.07 1.05 -6.29
N ALA A 89 3.19 1.56 -6.78
CA ALA A 89 3.64 1.39 -8.15
C ALA A 89 5.17 1.33 -8.23
N PRO A 90 5.77 0.60 -9.18
CA PRO A 90 7.19 0.69 -9.46
C PRO A 90 7.58 2.08 -9.95
N GLU A 91 8.68 2.61 -9.44
CA GLU A 91 9.34 3.83 -9.89
C GLU A 91 10.84 3.58 -10.13
N VAL A 92 11.46 4.39 -10.96
CA VAL A 92 12.88 4.28 -11.30
C VAL A 92 13.72 5.27 -10.50
N SER A 93 14.75 4.76 -9.84
CA SER A 93 15.81 5.58 -9.26
C SER A 93 16.96 5.72 -10.25
N THR A 94 17.21 6.93 -10.76
CA THR A 94 18.36 7.20 -11.66
C THR A 94 19.68 6.89 -10.97
N TRP A 95 19.82 7.18 -9.68
CA TRP A 95 21.07 6.97 -8.97
C TRP A 95 21.40 5.49 -8.72
N ALA A 96 20.36 4.67 -8.56
CA ALA A 96 20.53 3.24 -8.43
C ALA A 96 20.51 2.50 -9.78
N ALA A 97 20.08 3.18 -10.85
CA ALA A 97 19.76 2.57 -12.16
C ALA A 97 18.85 1.33 -11.99
N ALA A 98 17.89 1.41 -11.06
CA ALA A 98 17.01 0.31 -10.68
C ALA A 98 15.62 0.81 -10.28
N GLU A 99 14.65 -0.07 -10.33
CA GLU A 99 13.31 0.19 -9.83
C GLU A 99 13.22 -0.03 -8.31
N TYR A 100 12.29 0.67 -7.69
CA TYR A 100 11.83 0.46 -6.33
C TYR A 100 10.30 0.56 -6.27
N LEU A 101 9.66 0.07 -5.21
CA LEU A 101 8.23 0.22 -5.06
C LEU A 101 7.92 1.54 -4.34
N HIS A 102 7.21 2.44 -5.02
CA HIS A 102 6.65 3.64 -4.38
C HIS A 102 5.27 3.33 -3.83
N MET A 103 5.07 3.53 -2.53
CA MET A 103 3.74 3.51 -1.92
C MET A 103 3.19 4.94 -1.88
N ASP A 104 2.14 5.20 -2.67
CA ASP A 104 1.53 6.53 -2.78
C ASP A 104 0.57 6.80 -1.62
N CYS A 105 -0.27 5.83 -1.27
CA CYS A 105 -1.27 5.96 -0.20
C CYS A 105 -1.18 4.81 0.80
N LEU A 106 -1.40 5.13 2.07
CA LEU A 106 -1.74 4.19 3.13
C LEU A 106 -2.74 4.85 4.08
N TYR A 107 -3.94 4.33 4.17
CA TYR A 107 -4.98 4.87 5.02
C TYR A 107 -5.80 3.78 5.71
N LEU A 108 -6.16 4.03 6.94
CA LEU A 108 -7.14 3.27 7.73
C LEU A 108 -8.16 4.24 8.31
N THR A 109 -9.42 3.84 8.31
CA THR A 109 -10.48 4.56 9.06
C THR A 109 -10.07 4.68 10.53
N GLU A 110 -10.55 5.71 11.21
CA GLU A 110 -10.19 5.98 12.60
C GLU A 110 -10.50 4.78 13.51
N SER A 111 -11.66 4.17 13.33
CA SER A 111 -12.10 2.99 14.11
C SER A 111 -11.24 1.74 13.88
N ALA A 112 -10.55 1.64 12.75
CA ALA A 112 -9.70 0.50 12.41
C ALA A 112 -8.24 0.66 12.86
N ARG A 113 -7.86 1.85 13.34
CA ARG A 113 -6.50 2.10 13.83
C ARG A 113 -6.25 1.44 15.17
N GLY A 114 -5.00 1.14 15.46
CA GLY A 114 -4.60 0.52 16.74
C GLY A 114 -4.80 -1.00 16.82
N HIS A 115 -5.36 -1.64 15.79
CA HIS A 115 -5.66 -3.08 15.76
C HIS A 115 -4.70 -3.89 14.87
N GLY A 116 -3.53 -3.34 14.55
CA GLY A 116 -2.51 -4.05 13.77
C GLY A 116 -2.70 -4.01 12.24
N LEU A 117 -3.83 -3.54 11.73
CA LEU A 117 -4.13 -3.53 10.29
C LEU A 117 -3.14 -2.70 9.46
N GLY A 118 -2.61 -1.61 10.01
CA GLY A 118 -1.56 -0.82 9.35
C GLY A 118 -0.29 -1.64 9.12
N ALA A 119 0.12 -2.44 10.10
CA ALA A 119 1.28 -3.32 9.96
C ALA A 119 1.02 -4.44 8.94
N LEU A 120 -0.21 -4.97 8.86
CA LEU A 120 -0.60 -5.94 7.85
C LEU A 120 -0.56 -5.33 6.44
N LEU A 121 -1.09 -4.12 6.24
CA LEU A 121 -0.99 -3.40 4.96
C LEU A 121 0.48 -3.16 4.56
N MET A 122 1.32 -2.69 5.47
CA MET A 122 2.75 -2.50 5.19
C MET A 122 3.47 -3.82 4.88
N SER A 123 3.10 -4.90 5.56
CA SER A 123 3.62 -6.24 5.26
C SER A 123 3.22 -6.70 3.85
N ALA A 124 1.98 -6.45 3.45
CA ALA A 124 1.49 -6.77 2.12
C ALA A 124 2.17 -5.92 1.03
N VAL A 125 2.37 -4.61 1.25
CA VAL A 125 3.15 -3.75 0.34
C VAL A 125 4.59 -4.27 0.18
N ARG A 126 5.24 -4.72 1.28
CA ARG A 126 6.57 -5.35 1.19
C ARG A 126 6.55 -6.69 0.44
N ALA A 127 5.45 -7.43 0.54
CA ALA A 127 5.29 -8.67 -0.23
C ALA A 127 5.15 -8.38 -1.73
N GLU A 128 4.42 -7.32 -2.11
CA GLU A 128 4.36 -6.84 -3.50
C GLU A 128 5.75 -6.47 -4.03
N ALA A 129 6.54 -5.71 -3.27
CA ALA A 129 7.91 -5.37 -3.68
C ALA A 129 8.75 -6.63 -3.94
N ARG A 130 8.69 -7.61 -3.04
CA ARG A 130 9.42 -8.89 -3.21
C ARG A 130 8.93 -9.68 -4.42
N ALA A 131 7.62 -9.74 -4.66
CA ALA A 131 7.04 -10.44 -5.80
C ALA A 131 7.49 -9.82 -7.15
N LEU A 132 7.73 -8.50 -7.15
CA LEU A 132 8.25 -7.77 -8.30
C LEU A 132 9.80 -7.79 -8.39
N GLY A 133 10.49 -8.42 -7.45
CA GLY A 133 11.97 -8.41 -7.40
C GLY A 133 12.58 -7.06 -7.02
N LEU A 134 11.78 -6.16 -6.40
CA LEU A 134 12.22 -4.82 -6.02
C LEU A 134 12.87 -4.84 -4.62
N ALA A 135 14.00 -4.13 -4.48
CA ALA A 135 14.84 -4.21 -3.29
C ALA A 135 14.27 -3.45 -2.08
N HIS A 136 13.46 -2.41 -2.29
CA HIS A 136 12.93 -1.58 -1.21
C HIS A 136 11.61 -0.89 -1.58
N VAL A 137 10.96 -0.33 -0.55
CA VAL A 137 9.74 0.47 -0.67
C VAL A 137 10.06 1.88 -0.17
N GLU A 138 9.64 2.90 -0.92
CA GLU A 138 9.69 4.30 -0.48
C GLU A 138 8.28 4.89 -0.43
N TRP A 139 8.07 5.84 0.48
CA TRP A 139 6.80 6.58 0.63
C TRP A 139 7.05 7.93 1.29
N GLN A 140 6.00 8.74 1.36
CA GLN A 140 6.01 10.05 2.00
C GLN A 140 4.88 10.14 3.02
N THR A 141 5.04 11.00 4.00
CA THR A 141 3.98 11.40 4.93
C THR A 141 4.18 12.88 5.27
N PRO A 142 3.11 13.65 5.52
CA PRO A 142 3.25 15.04 5.94
C PRO A 142 4.10 15.15 7.22
N ASP A 143 4.93 16.17 7.32
CA ASP A 143 5.85 16.40 8.45
C ASP A 143 5.14 16.61 9.79
N TRP A 144 3.90 17.12 9.74
CA TRP A 144 3.05 17.25 10.94
C TRP A 144 2.44 15.91 11.41
N ASN A 145 2.44 14.85 10.58
CA ASN A 145 1.83 13.56 10.91
C ASN A 145 2.77 12.70 11.78
N THR A 146 3.06 13.21 12.98
CA THR A 146 3.97 12.55 13.92
C THR A 146 3.49 11.16 14.35
N SER A 147 2.18 10.89 14.27
CA SER A 147 1.61 9.58 14.56
C SER A 147 2.03 8.55 13.53
N ALA A 148 1.92 8.87 12.23
CA ALA A 148 2.39 8.02 11.15
C ALA A 148 3.92 7.84 11.21
N MET A 149 4.67 8.90 11.47
CA MET A 149 6.13 8.81 11.60
C MET A 149 6.54 7.84 12.72
N ARG A 150 5.89 7.90 13.88
CA ARG A 150 6.14 6.93 14.97
C ARG A 150 5.73 5.50 14.60
N PHE A 151 4.64 5.34 13.85
CA PHE A 151 4.22 4.04 13.34
C PHE A 151 5.28 3.45 12.41
N TYR A 152 5.77 4.19 11.42
CA TYR A 152 6.79 3.73 10.49
C TYR A 152 8.13 3.44 11.19
N ALA A 153 8.52 4.27 12.16
CA ALA A 153 9.73 4.02 12.96
C ALA A 153 9.66 2.68 13.72
N ARG A 154 8.49 2.33 14.29
CA ARG A 154 8.30 1.02 14.95
C ARG A 154 8.41 -0.15 13.97
N LEU A 155 8.14 0.05 12.69
CA LEU A 155 8.33 -0.95 11.63
C LEU A 155 9.79 -1.01 11.13
N GLY A 156 10.68 -0.17 11.66
CA GLY A 156 12.09 -0.12 11.27
C GLY A 156 12.37 0.74 10.03
N ALA A 157 11.42 1.55 9.58
CA ALA A 157 11.65 2.48 8.49
C ALA A 157 12.47 3.68 8.94
N THR A 158 13.37 4.16 8.07
CA THR A 158 14.26 5.30 8.33
C THR A 158 13.83 6.49 7.49
N PRO A 159 13.50 7.65 8.11
CA PRO A 159 13.09 8.84 7.38
C PRO A 159 14.29 9.53 6.72
N LYS A 160 14.05 10.09 5.53
CA LYS A 160 14.97 11.01 4.84
C LYS A 160 14.20 12.29 4.56
N PRO A 161 14.59 13.45 5.13
CA PRO A 161 13.87 14.70 4.87
C PRO A 161 14.01 15.13 3.41
N LYS A 162 12.89 15.42 2.79
CA LYS A 162 12.80 15.95 1.41
C LYS A 162 11.63 16.93 1.32
N ALA A 163 11.76 17.96 0.48
CA ALA A 163 10.65 18.82 0.11
C ALA A 163 10.02 18.30 -1.19
N ARG A 164 8.70 18.24 -1.23
CA ARG A 164 7.95 17.90 -2.45
C ARG A 164 7.51 19.18 -3.13
N TYR A 165 7.79 19.28 -4.42
CA TYR A 165 7.40 20.41 -5.26
C TYR A 165 6.40 19.95 -6.32
N THR A 166 5.43 20.80 -6.62
CA THR A 166 4.47 20.60 -7.71
C THR A 166 4.54 21.78 -8.65
N TRP A 167 4.64 21.50 -9.95
CA TRP A 167 4.63 22.50 -11.01
C TRP A 167 3.65 22.06 -12.10
N ARG A 168 2.75 22.95 -12.49
CA ARG A 168 1.84 22.66 -13.61
C ARG A 168 2.63 22.64 -14.91
N ALA A 169 2.41 21.63 -15.74
CA ALA A 169 3.08 21.49 -17.03
C ALA A 169 2.46 22.35 -18.15
N ALA A 170 1.20 22.78 -17.96
CA ALA A 170 0.49 23.69 -18.86
C ALA A 170 0.07 24.95 -18.11
N ASP A 171 0.18 26.10 -18.76
CA ASP A 171 -0.31 27.40 -18.31
C ASP A 171 -1.84 27.49 -18.49
#